data_15de20749674d19ac58cb707c5b0ae36
#
_entry.id   15de20749674d19ac58cb707c5b0ae36
#
_cell.length_a   1.000
_cell.length_b   1.000
_cell.length_c   1.000
_cell.angle_alpha   90.00
_cell.angle_beta   90.00
_cell.angle_gamma   90.00
#
_symmetry.space_group_name_H-M   'P 1'
#
loop_
_entity.id
_entity.type
_entity.pdbx_description
1 polymer ?
#
loop_
_entity_poly.entity_id
_entity_poly.type
_entity_poly.pdbx_seq_one_letter_code
_entity_poly.pdbx_strand_id
1 'polypeptide(L)'
;MKKIFFILTAVILLLGLNIAHARFGGGHSSSSSSHSSSSHSYSGGSSSGSSFSWGSSSGSSYHSSSNSANNSDDDGSFVIGLIIFIAILAVIFVVIYYISSQQQQIVVSQNDTYFDEQQLINFKQQDANFSLILFLDFVHLLYVKYYSYYGKKEFQYLTPYLENEVVHDNALDLLINQQVITISEIVINAINLVSIESTVVDDRIVLEIAANFTIHPAFHTQESGKQYTRYERSERWIFHRKKGLLSLPPEKMQALSCPSCGADAHFTDTGECASCHTIIQKGQMQWYVRNRTVLEQNVLNTGNLIAYAEEQGTNLASLTSKNLMQEIIAFEQQRALVWSDYWQTFKQQIVQNYFLELNAAWTNHDLGKVRHLISDRLYDANSFWMSMYKQNGWNNRLDDLNIQDIQVIKIELDSYYESITVRIFASCFDYTEDQQHKILGGSKQKRRNYSEYWTFARRAGVEKSESSFSLNNCPQCGAAADKMGQSAICEYCGSKISTGEFSWVLFLITQDENYQG
;
A
#
# COMPACT_ATOMS: atom_id res chain seq x y z
N MET A 1 44.98 10.35 2.97
CA MET A 1 43.96 9.68 3.79
C MET A 1 42.64 10.44 3.88
N LYS A 2 42.57 11.74 4.17
CA LYS A 2 41.29 12.49 4.28
C LYS A 2 40.46 12.57 3.00
N LYS A 3 41.05 12.60 1.78
CA LYS A 3 40.33 12.63 0.50
C LYS A 3 39.72 11.28 0.10
N ILE A 4 40.30 10.17 0.55
CA ILE A 4 39.79 8.83 0.30
C ILE A 4 38.57 8.52 1.17
N PHE A 5 38.56 9.04 2.41
CA PHE A 5 37.42 8.92 3.32
C PHE A 5 36.19 9.67 2.81
N PHE A 6 36.37 10.82 2.15
CA PHE A 6 35.28 11.61 1.58
C PHE A 6 34.65 10.96 0.32
N ILE A 7 35.43 10.21 -0.45
CA ILE A 7 34.92 9.48 -1.63
C ILE A 7 34.17 8.23 -1.19
N LEU A 8 34.62 7.53 -0.14
CA LEU A 8 33.93 6.34 0.40
C LEU A 8 32.58 6.71 1.06
N THR A 9 32.51 7.84 1.77
CA THR A 9 31.24 8.33 2.35
C THR A 9 30.26 8.83 1.29
N ALA A 10 30.74 9.40 0.17
CA ALA A 10 29.88 9.83 -0.93
C ALA A 10 29.28 8.64 -1.72
N VAL A 11 29.96 7.50 -1.80
CA VAL A 11 29.46 6.28 -2.47
C VAL A 11 28.45 5.54 -1.60
N ILE A 12 28.57 5.59 -0.27
CA ILE A 12 27.59 4.97 0.66
C ILE A 12 26.30 5.78 0.73
N LEU A 13 26.34 7.09 0.49
CA LEU A 13 25.14 7.96 0.46
C LEU A 13 24.32 7.87 -0.83
N LEU A 14 24.81 7.19 -1.87
CA LEU A 14 24.12 7.03 -3.16
C LEU A 14 23.31 5.73 -3.29
N LEU A 15 23.32 4.84 -2.29
CA LEU A 15 22.69 3.51 -2.35
C LEU A 15 21.41 3.35 -1.50
N GLY A 16 20.83 4.44 -1.02
CA GLY A 16 19.70 4.39 -0.10
C GLY A 16 18.52 5.30 -0.46
N LEU A 17 18.14 5.43 -1.72
CA LEU A 17 16.95 6.18 -2.11
C LEU A 17 15.79 5.22 -2.41
N ASN A 18 15.08 4.79 -1.38
CA ASN A 18 13.72 4.29 -1.52
C ASN A 18 12.81 5.48 -1.77
N ILE A 19 12.20 5.52 -2.93
CA ILE A 19 11.40 6.65 -3.40
C ILE A 19 9.93 6.30 -3.17
N ALA A 20 9.28 7.02 -2.26
CA ALA A 20 7.87 6.88 -1.97
C ALA A 20 7.06 8.00 -2.65
N HIS A 21 5.89 7.68 -3.15
CA HIS A 21 4.97 8.65 -3.75
C HIS A 21 3.77 8.83 -2.85
N ALA A 22 3.37 10.08 -2.60
CA ALA A 22 2.10 10.40 -1.98
C ALA A 22 1.19 11.07 -3.01
N ARG A 23 0.07 10.43 -3.30
CA ARG A 23 -1.06 11.00 -4.02
C ARG A 23 -2.34 10.38 -3.46
N PHE A 24 -3.49 10.89 -3.85
CA PHE A 24 -4.77 10.35 -3.40
C PHE A 24 -4.83 8.84 -3.70
N GLY A 25 -5.11 8.03 -2.68
CA GLY A 25 -5.12 6.57 -2.79
C GLY A 25 -3.76 5.88 -2.88
N GLY A 26 -2.68 6.65 -3.13
CA GLY A 26 -1.32 6.16 -3.09
C GLY A 26 -0.86 5.94 -1.65
N GLY A 27 -1.29 4.85 -1.01
CA GLY A 27 -0.61 4.37 0.19
C GLY A 27 0.85 4.11 -0.18
N HIS A 28 1.79 4.60 0.65
CA HIS A 28 3.17 4.19 0.49
C HIS A 28 3.21 2.67 0.63
N SER A 29 3.36 1.98 -0.51
CA SER A 29 3.88 0.64 -0.43
C SER A 29 5.30 0.82 0.10
N SER A 30 5.59 0.29 1.27
CA SER A 30 6.94 -0.11 1.60
C SER A 30 7.30 -1.17 0.58
N SER A 31 7.74 -0.72 -0.61
CA SER A 31 8.35 -1.60 -1.57
C SER A 31 9.64 -2.07 -0.89
N SER A 32 9.60 -3.27 -0.33
CA SER A 32 10.81 -4.05 -0.18
C SER A 32 11.41 -4.06 -1.59
N SER A 33 12.45 -3.26 -1.78
CA SER A 33 13.10 -3.06 -3.07
C SER A 33 13.74 -4.37 -3.50
N SER A 34 12.97 -5.18 -4.22
CA SER A 34 13.52 -6.23 -5.06
C SER A 34 14.06 -5.54 -6.31
N HIS A 35 15.36 -5.24 -6.31
CA HIS A 35 16.07 -4.90 -7.52
C HIS A 35 16.08 -6.12 -8.44
N SER A 36 15.09 -6.22 -9.32
CA SER A 36 15.18 -7.06 -10.50
C SER A 36 16.05 -6.34 -11.53
N SER A 37 17.34 -6.62 -11.53
CA SER A 37 18.20 -6.33 -12.65
C SER A 37 17.84 -7.30 -13.79
N SER A 38 16.92 -6.90 -14.66
CA SER A 38 16.68 -7.58 -15.92
C SER A 38 17.85 -7.30 -16.85
N SER A 39 18.76 -8.27 -16.97
CA SER A 39 19.75 -8.33 -18.03
C SER A 39 19.04 -8.65 -19.35
N HIS A 40 18.77 -7.64 -20.17
CA HIS A 40 18.42 -7.85 -21.55
C HIS A 40 19.69 -8.07 -22.36
N SER A 41 19.92 -9.32 -22.74
CA SER A 41 20.84 -9.70 -23.80
C SER A 41 20.24 -9.31 -25.15
N TYR A 42 20.77 -8.29 -25.78
CA TYR A 42 20.53 -8.03 -27.19
C TYR A 42 21.57 -8.76 -28.05
N SER A 43 21.09 -9.72 -28.79
CA SER A 43 21.83 -10.33 -29.92
C SER A 43 21.87 -9.38 -31.09
N GLY A 44 23.01 -9.40 -31.77
CA GLY A 44 23.48 -8.48 -32.75
C GLY A 44 22.69 -8.33 -34.05
N GLY A 45 22.95 -7.24 -34.70
CA GLY A 45 22.64 -6.92 -36.06
C GLY A 45 23.65 -5.91 -36.56
N SER A 46 24.55 -6.40 -37.40
CA SER A 46 25.60 -5.66 -38.09
C SER A 46 25.02 -4.72 -39.14
N SER A 47 25.59 -3.53 -39.31
CA SER A 47 26.05 -3.02 -40.62
C SER A 47 26.72 -1.66 -40.53
N SER A 48 27.93 -1.65 -41.10
CA SER A 48 28.58 -0.66 -41.97
C SER A 48 28.62 0.82 -41.56
N GLY A 49 29.77 1.37 -41.17
CA GLY A 49 30.74 1.89 -42.15
C GLY A 49 30.71 3.40 -42.18
N SER A 50 31.76 4.02 -41.75
CA SER A 50 32.55 4.98 -42.52
C SER A 50 33.57 5.69 -41.61
N SER A 51 34.77 5.51 -42.06
CA SER A 51 36.01 6.16 -41.70
C SER A 51 35.97 7.68 -41.96
N PHE A 52 36.57 8.45 -41.08
CA PHE A 52 37.37 9.63 -41.45
C PHE A 52 38.55 9.77 -40.51
N SER A 53 39.74 9.60 -41.11
CA SER A 53 41.05 9.99 -40.61
C SER A 53 41.31 11.43 -41.01
N TRP A 54 42.17 12.11 -40.29
CA TRP A 54 43.11 13.16 -40.64
C TRP A 54 43.55 13.76 -39.30
N GLY A 55 44.80 13.97 -38.98
CA GLY A 55 46.03 14.06 -39.74
C GLY A 55 47.02 14.75 -38.77
N SER A 56 48.18 14.26 -38.87
CA SER A 56 49.43 14.66 -38.22
C SER A 56 49.85 16.13 -38.44
N SER A 57 50.64 16.67 -37.51
CA SER A 57 51.92 17.34 -37.73
C SER A 57 52.54 17.75 -36.40
N SER A 58 53.69 17.21 -36.04
CA SER A 58 55.06 17.68 -36.24
C SER A 58 55.33 19.01 -35.53
N GLY A 59 56.19 19.05 -34.59
CA GLY A 59 57.62 18.91 -34.56
C GLY A 59 58.18 19.88 -33.53
N SER A 60 59.16 19.62 -32.99
CA SER A 60 60.58 19.81 -32.91
C SER A 60 61.09 20.20 -31.53
N SER A 61 61.91 19.37 -31.05
CA SER A 61 63.26 19.45 -30.48
C SER A 61 63.77 20.82 -30.04
N TYR A 62 64.39 20.84 -28.86
CA TYR A 62 65.80 21.18 -28.62
C TYR A 62 66.25 20.83 -27.21
N HIS A 63 67.32 20.07 -27.13
CA HIS A 63 68.54 20.03 -26.29
C HIS A 63 68.57 21.00 -25.09
N SER A 64 69.23 20.74 -24.01
CA SER A 64 70.30 19.79 -23.62
C SER A 64 70.70 20.00 -22.17
N SER A 65 71.41 19.02 -21.74
CA SER A 65 72.55 18.98 -20.82
C SER A 65 72.30 18.86 -19.29
N SER A 66 72.64 17.68 -18.92
CA SER A 66 73.54 17.26 -17.84
C SER A 66 73.59 18.02 -16.53
N ASN A 67 73.31 17.30 -15.46
CA ASN A 67 74.35 16.92 -14.51
C ASN A 67 73.90 15.84 -13.53
N SER A 68 74.80 14.92 -13.34
CA SER A 68 74.80 13.83 -12.42
C SER A 68 74.72 14.28 -10.99
N ALA A 69 73.93 13.60 -10.16
CA ALA A 69 74.35 13.26 -8.80
C ALA A 69 73.51 12.05 -8.33
N ASN A 70 74.19 11.02 -8.00
CA ASN A 70 73.73 9.82 -7.33
C ASN A 70 72.84 10.12 -6.14
N ASN A 71 71.77 9.37 -6.00
CA ASN A 71 71.52 8.62 -4.76
C ASN A 71 70.57 7.47 -5.06
N SER A 72 71.10 6.30 -4.83
CA SER A 72 70.44 5.04 -4.67
C SER A 72 69.51 5.07 -3.46
N ASP A 73 68.49 4.21 -3.50
CA ASP A 73 67.65 3.73 -2.41
C ASP A 73 66.33 4.48 -2.20
N ASP A 74 65.34 4.22 -3.09
CA ASP A 74 63.93 4.26 -2.66
C ASP A 74 62.95 3.49 -3.58
N ASP A 75 63.42 2.62 -4.45
CA ASP A 75 62.55 1.80 -5.32
C ASP A 75 61.79 0.71 -4.54
N GLY A 76 62.29 0.28 -3.37
CA GLY A 76 61.64 -0.75 -2.55
C GLY A 76 60.36 -0.27 -1.87
N SER A 77 60.31 0.99 -1.47
CA SER A 77 59.16 1.54 -0.73
C SER A 77 57.97 1.79 -1.64
N PHE A 78 58.21 2.22 -2.88
CA PHE A 78 57.14 2.42 -3.87
C PHE A 78 56.53 1.09 -4.33
N VAL A 79 57.34 0.06 -4.56
CA VAL A 79 56.90 -1.28 -4.96
C VAL A 79 56.08 -1.95 -3.83
N ILE A 80 56.53 -1.83 -2.58
CA ILE A 80 55.82 -2.33 -1.40
C ILE A 80 54.48 -1.58 -1.25
N GLY A 81 54.45 -0.28 -1.41
CA GLY A 81 53.23 0.54 -1.37
C GLY A 81 52.22 0.14 -2.46
N LEU A 82 52.69 -0.16 -3.67
CA LEU A 82 51.86 -0.62 -4.79
C LEU A 82 51.32 -2.01 -4.53
N ILE A 83 52.10 -2.94 -3.99
CA ILE A 83 51.65 -4.29 -3.64
C ILE A 83 50.60 -4.23 -2.53
N ILE A 84 50.77 -3.41 -1.49
CA ILE A 84 49.79 -3.21 -0.43
C ILE A 84 48.50 -2.61 -0.99
N PHE A 85 48.59 -1.66 -1.91
CA PHE A 85 47.42 -1.05 -2.56
C PHE A 85 46.65 -2.07 -3.40
N ILE A 86 47.34 -2.89 -4.21
CA ILE A 86 46.72 -3.96 -4.98
C ILE A 86 46.09 -5.02 -4.07
N ALA A 87 46.75 -5.36 -2.96
CA ALA A 87 46.19 -6.31 -1.98
C ALA A 87 44.90 -5.74 -1.33
N ILE A 88 44.86 -4.46 -0.99
CA ILE A 88 43.68 -3.79 -0.46
C ILE A 88 42.55 -3.79 -1.50
N LEU A 89 42.83 -3.48 -2.75
CA LEU A 89 41.84 -3.54 -3.83
C LEU A 89 41.32 -4.96 -4.04
N ALA A 90 42.17 -5.97 -3.97
CA ALA A 90 41.75 -7.38 -4.06
C ALA A 90 40.83 -7.77 -2.88
N VAL A 91 41.15 -7.35 -1.66
CA VAL A 91 40.29 -7.59 -0.49
C VAL A 91 38.94 -6.86 -0.65
N ILE A 92 38.94 -5.60 -1.09
CA ILE A 92 37.71 -4.85 -1.37
C ILE A 92 36.89 -5.57 -2.44
N PHE A 93 37.52 -6.05 -3.51
CA PHE A 93 36.83 -6.79 -4.57
C PHE A 93 36.24 -8.12 -4.07
N VAL A 94 36.99 -8.86 -3.22
CA VAL A 94 36.50 -10.09 -2.60
C VAL A 94 35.33 -9.79 -1.65
N VAL A 95 35.40 -8.71 -0.88
CA VAL A 95 34.30 -8.31 0.02
C VAL A 95 33.08 -7.88 -0.78
N ILE A 96 33.23 -7.10 -1.85
CA ILE A 96 32.14 -6.71 -2.75
C ILE A 96 31.57 -7.96 -3.44
N TYR A 97 32.42 -8.86 -3.93
CA TYR A 97 31.99 -10.12 -4.52
C TYR A 97 31.23 -11.01 -3.51
N TYR A 98 31.74 -11.10 -2.28
CA TYR A 98 31.09 -11.86 -1.21
C TYR A 98 29.75 -11.23 -0.79
N ILE A 99 29.65 -9.91 -0.68
CA ILE A 99 28.41 -9.19 -0.42
C ILE A 99 27.45 -9.40 -1.60
N SER A 100 27.92 -9.28 -2.83
CA SER A 100 27.12 -9.52 -4.03
C SER A 100 26.67 -10.97 -4.16
N SER A 101 27.51 -11.94 -3.80
CA SER A 101 27.14 -13.37 -3.78
C SER A 101 26.19 -13.73 -2.64
N GLN A 102 26.31 -13.07 -1.48
CA GLN A 102 25.32 -13.18 -0.40
C GLN A 102 23.99 -12.52 -0.80
N GLN A 103 24.02 -11.42 -1.54
CA GLN A 103 22.80 -10.84 -2.14
C GLN A 103 22.20 -11.75 -3.22
N GLN A 104 23.02 -12.51 -3.95
CA GLN A 104 22.50 -13.55 -4.87
C GLN A 104 21.99 -14.80 -4.16
N GLN A 105 22.44 -15.10 -2.94
CA GLN A 105 21.88 -16.18 -2.11
C GLN A 105 20.65 -15.74 -1.29
N ILE A 106 20.42 -14.43 -1.13
CA ILE A 106 19.16 -13.84 -0.68
C ILE A 106 18.22 -13.54 -1.87
N VAL A 107 18.53 -14.00 -3.05
CA VAL A 107 17.53 -14.46 -4.00
C VAL A 107 17.03 -15.82 -3.46
N VAL A 108 16.49 -15.79 -2.23
CA VAL A 108 15.34 -16.61 -1.89
C VAL A 108 14.45 -16.47 -3.09
N SER A 109 14.19 -17.55 -3.77
CA SER A 109 13.08 -17.74 -4.68
C SER A 109 11.94 -16.83 -4.21
N GLN A 110 11.93 -15.58 -4.65
CA GLN A 110 10.73 -14.87 -4.90
C GLN A 110 10.13 -15.62 -6.10
N ASN A 111 9.53 -16.73 -5.82
CA ASN A 111 8.27 -17.02 -6.44
C ASN A 111 7.44 -15.83 -5.98
N ASP A 112 7.33 -14.81 -6.83
CA ASP A 112 6.18 -13.92 -6.87
C ASP A 112 4.99 -14.87 -7.05
N THR A 113 4.53 -15.43 -5.96
CA THR A 113 3.30 -16.21 -5.92
C THR A 113 2.21 -15.17 -6.00
N TYR A 114 1.94 -14.74 -7.24
CA TYR A 114 0.67 -14.08 -7.53
C TYR A 114 -0.41 -14.95 -6.91
N PHE A 115 -1.30 -14.30 -6.18
CA PHE A 115 -2.45 -15.00 -5.62
C PHE A 115 -3.18 -15.74 -6.75
N ASP A 116 -3.35 -17.05 -6.58
CA ASP A 116 -4.09 -17.86 -7.54
C ASP A 116 -5.60 -17.62 -7.32
N GLU A 117 -6.20 -16.83 -8.20
CA GLU A 117 -7.63 -16.51 -8.18
C GLU A 117 -8.51 -17.76 -8.14
N GLN A 118 -8.02 -18.91 -8.66
CA GLN A 118 -8.74 -20.17 -8.61
C GLN A 118 -8.97 -20.65 -7.16
N GLN A 119 -8.08 -20.31 -6.23
CA GLN A 119 -8.28 -20.62 -4.81
C GLN A 119 -9.52 -19.89 -4.25
N LEU A 120 -9.70 -18.62 -4.60
CA LEU A 120 -10.88 -17.83 -4.18
C LEU A 120 -12.17 -18.39 -4.81
N ILE A 121 -12.14 -18.72 -6.10
CA ILE A 121 -13.29 -19.32 -6.80
C ILE A 121 -13.68 -20.64 -6.12
N ASN A 122 -12.73 -21.53 -5.88
CA ASN A 122 -12.96 -22.81 -5.23
C ASN A 122 -13.49 -22.64 -3.79
N PHE A 123 -12.98 -21.63 -3.08
CA PHE A 123 -13.42 -21.32 -1.72
C PHE A 123 -14.87 -20.80 -1.70
N LYS A 124 -15.25 -19.90 -2.62
CA LYS A 124 -16.63 -19.41 -2.77
C LYS A 124 -17.63 -20.52 -3.10
N GLN A 125 -17.19 -21.59 -3.76
CA GLN A 125 -18.06 -22.78 -3.98
C GLN A 125 -18.37 -23.53 -2.67
N GLN A 126 -17.50 -23.46 -1.68
CA GLN A 126 -17.68 -24.11 -0.38
C GLN A 126 -18.39 -23.20 0.63
N ASP A 127 -18.15 -21.89 0.54
CA ASP A 127 -18.81 -20.86 1.33
C ASP A 127 -19.48 -19.84 0.39
N ALA A 128 -20.72 -20.13 0.02
CA ALA A 128 -21.49 -19.28 -0.88
C ALA A 128 -21.75 -17.86 -0.31
N ASN A 129 -21.58 -17.68 1.00
CA ASN A 129 -21.74 -16.41 1.67
C ASN A 129 -20.40 -15.63 1.80
N PHE A 130 -19.29 -16.16 1.28
CA PHE A 130 -18.02 -15.48 1.39
C PHE A 130 -17.96 -14.27 0.45
N SER A 131 -17.80 -13.09 1.07
CA SER A 131 -17.50 -11.83 0.39
C SER A 131 -16.10 -11.38 0.76
N LEU A 132 -15.23 -11.25 -0.24
CA LEU A 132 -13.86 -10.76 0.00
C LEU A 132 -13.89 -9.31 0.52
N ILE A 133 -14.79 -8.48 -0.03
CA ILE A 133 -14.99 -7.09 0.40
C ILE A 133 -15.31 -7.04 1.89
N LEU A 134 -16.29 -7.83 2.31
CA LEU A 134 -16.73 -7.90 3.70
C LEU A 134 -15.63 -8.45 4.62
N PHE A 135 -14.90 -9.46 4.15
CA PHE A 135 -13.78 -10.02 4.91
C PHE A 135 -12.65 -8.99 5.10
N LEU A 136 -12.30 -8.23 4.06
CA LEU A 136 -11.27 -7.19 4.15
C LEU A 136 -11.71 -6.02 5.06
N ASP A 137 -12.98 -5.68 5.10
CA ASP A 137 -13.53 -4.71 6.07
C ASP A 137 -13.43 -5.22 7.52
N PHE A 138 -13.76 -6.48 7.73
CA PHE A 138 -13.57 -7.13 9.04
C PHE A 138 -12.09 -7.11 9.46
N VAL A 139 -11.16 -7.44 8.55
CA VAL A 139 -9.72 -7.39 8.80
C VAL A 139 -9.27 -5.97 9.16
N HIS A 140 -9.73 -4.96 8.42
CA HIS A 140 -9.43 -3.56 8.70
C HIS A 140 -9.88 -3.17 10.12
N LEU A 141 -11.12 -3.46 10.46
CA LEU A 141 -11.66 -3.14 11.79
C LEU A 141 -10.90 -3.87 12.89
N LEU A 142 -10.61 -5.16 12.71
CA LEU A 142 -9.87 -5.96 13.68
C LEU A 142 -8.44 -5.44 13.87
N TYR A 143 -7.76 -5.06 12.79
CA TYR A 143 -6.40 -4.51 12.82
C TYR A 143 -6.35 -3.19 13.59
N VAL A 144 -7.25 -2.25 13.28
CA VAL A 144 -7.34 -0.95 13.97
C VAL A 144 -7.63 -1.14 15.46
N LYS A 145 -8.56 -2.05 15.80
CA LYS A 145 -8.88 -2.35 17.20
C LYS A 145 -7.74 -3.05 17.91
N TYR A 146 -7.04 -3.98 17.25
CA TYR A 146 -5.87 -4.65 17.79
C TYR A 146 -4.84 -3.64 18.30
N TYR A 147 -4.41 -2.70 17.46
CA TYR A 147 -3.42 -1.71 17.82
C TYR A 147 -3.94 -0.68 18.83
N SER A 148 -5.22 -0.28 18.74
CA SER A 148 -5.84 0.62 19.71
C SER A 148 -5.87 0.00 21.11
N TYR A 149 -6.18 -1.29 21.21
CA TYR A 149 -6.21 -2.00 22.49
C TYR A 149 -4.83 -2.44 22.97
N TYR A 150 -3.88 -2.68 22.03
CA TYR A 150 -2.50 -3.00 22.37
C TYR A 150 -1.87 -1.91 23.25
N GLY A 151 -2.00 -0.66 22.84
CA GLY A 151 -1.51 0.48 23.62
C GLY A 151 -2.11 0.58 25.02
N LYS A 152 -3.37 0.20 25.17
CA LYS A 152 -4.12 0.21 26.45
C LYS A 152 -4.03 -1.09 27.25
N LYS A 153 -3.50 -2.17 26.64
CA LYS A 153 -3.49 -3.54 27.18
C LYS A 153 -4.91 -4.11 27.44
N GLU A 154 -5.88 -3.77 26.60
CA GLU A 154 -7.30 -4.10 26.74
C GLU A 154 -7.73 -5.20 25.74
N PHE A 155 -6.98 -6.31 25.65
CA PHE A 155 -7.24 -7.38 24.69
C PHE A 155 -8.50 -8.22 24.98
N GLN A 156 -9.07 -8.12 26.16
CA GLN A 156 -10.29 -8.85 26.51
C GLN A 156 -11.44 -8.60 25.53
N TYR A 157 -11.49 -7.42 24.91
CA TYR A 157 -12.49 -7.11 23.87
C TYR A 157 -12.30 -7.88 22.56
N LEU A 158 -11.12 -8.46 22.33
CA LEU A 158 -10.78 -9.20 21.12
C LEU A 158 -10.56 -10.69 21.36
N THR A 159 -10.80 -11.21 22.55
CA THR A 159 -10.56 -12.61 22.93
C THR A 159 -11.09 -13.64 21.92
N PRO A 160 -12.32 -13.50 21.35
CA PRO A 160 -12.84 -14.45 20.36
C PRO A 160 -12.13 -14.40 19.00
N TYR A 161 -11.43 -13.31 18.71
CA TYR A 161 -10.86 -13.03 17.39
C TYR A 161 -9.34 -13.22 17.32
N LEU A 162 -8.67 -13.43 18.46
CA LEU A 162 -7.21 -13.54 18.53
C LEU A 162 -6.79 -14.80 19.29
N GLU A 163 -5.77 -15.51 18.78
CA GLU A 163 -5.06 -16.52 19.57
C GLU A 163 -4.24 -15.85 20.67
N ASN A 164 -3.98 -16.57 21.78
CA ASN A 164 -3.31 -15.97 22.93
C ASN A 164 -1.89 -15.48 22.58
N GLU A 165 -1.19 -16.19 21.71
CA GLU A 165 0.17 -15.85 21.26
C GLU A 165 0.18 -14.59 20.37
N VAL A 166 -0.95 -14.26 19.74
CA VAL A 166 -1.06 -13.09 18.83
C VAL A 166 -1.06 -11.77 19.60
N VAL A 167 -1.48 -11.78 20.87
CA VAL A 167 -1.53 -10.56 21.70
C VAL A 167 -0.14 -10.06 22.12
N HIS A 168 0.92 -10.86 21.90
CA HIS A 168 2.29 -10.48 22.19
C HIS A 168 2.99 -9.96 20.94
N ASP A 169 3.68 -8.85 21.06
CA ASP A 169 4.48 -8.23 20.01
C ASP A 169 5.84 -7.80 20.56
N ASN A 170 6.82 -8.68 20.46
CA ASN A 170 8.14 -8.45 21.01
C ASN A 170 8.78 -7.14 20.50
N ALA A 171 8.57 -6.81 19.21
CA ALA A 171 9.12 -5.59 18.64
C ALA A 171 8.47 -4.33 19.22
N LEU A 172 7.15 -4.37 19.41
CA LEU A 172 6.41 -3.27 19.99
C LEU A 172 6.63 -3.20 21.51
N ASP A 173 6.68 -4.35 22.20
CA ASP A 173 6.94 -4.44 23.64
C ASP A 173 8.30 -3.86 24.03
N LEU A 174 9.33 -4.05 23.19
CA LEU A 174 10.65 -3.42 23.37
C LEU A 174 10.60 -1.90 23.21
N LEU A 175 9.79 -1.38 22.28
CA LEU A 175 9.66 0.06 22.06
C LEU A 175 8.96 0.77 23.22
N ILE A 176 7.99 0.10 23.82
CA ILE A 176 7.12 0.70 24.86
C ILE A 176 7.55 0.37 26.29
N ASN A 177 8.60 -0.43 26.49
CA ASN A 177 9.09 -0.85 27.82
C ASN A 177 7.95 -1.29 28.75
N GLN A 178 6.97 -2.02 28.22
CA GLN A 178 5.78 -2.50 28.95
C GLN A 178 4.88 -1.40 29.57
N GLN A 179 5.07 -0.14 29.23
CA GLN A 179 4.21 0.95 29.68
C GLN A 179 2.89 0.97 28.90
N VAL A 180 1.85 1.55 29.50
CA VAL A 180 0.64 1.91 28.76
C VAL A 180 0.98 3.11 27.86
N ILE A 181 0.68 2.99 26.59
CA ILE A 181 0.90 4.03 25.59
C ILE A 181 -0.40 4.29 24.82
N THR A 182 -0.43 5.37 24.06
CA THR A 182 -1.47 5.57 23.05
C THR A 182 -0.91 5.25 21.68
N ILE A 183 -1.56 4.31 20.97
CA ILE A 183 -1.32 4.07 19.55
C ILE A 183 -2.51 4.68 18.82
N SER A 184 -2.22 5.60 17.90
CA SER A 184 -3.21 6.35 17.13
C SER A 184 -2.83 6.42 15.66
N GLU A 185 -3.65 7.07 14.85
CA GLU A 185 -3.42 7.22 13.42
C GLU A 185 -3.09 5.86 12.77
N ILE A 186 -3.83 4.80 13.17
CA ILE A 186 -3.63 3.44 12.67
C ILE A 186 -4.32 3.35 11.32
N VAL A 187 -3.54 3.19 10.25
CA VAL A 187 -4.07 3.14 8.89
C VAL A 187 -3.46 1.99 8.11
N ILE A 188 -4.29 1.28 7.39
CA ILE A 188 -3.86 0.21 6.50
C ILE A 188 -3.69 0.80 5.09
N ASN A 189 -2.47 0.72 4.58
CA ASN A 189 -2.12 1.16 3.23
C ASN A 189 -2.46 0.09 2.18
N ALA A 190 -2.15 -1.18 2.49
CA ALA A 190 -2.44 -2.31 1.59
C ALA A 190 -2.78 -3.57 2.38
N ILE A 191 -3.64 -4.41 1.81
CA ILE A 191 -3.90 -5.78 2.26
C ILE A 191 -3.78 -6.66 1.03
N ASN A 192 -2.80 -7.54 1.02
CA ASN A 192 -2.56 -8.49 -0.06
C ASN A 192 -3.02 -9.88 0.38
N LEU A 193 -3.87 -10.52 -0.42
CA LEU A 193 -4.27 -11.90 -0.23
C LEU A 193 -3.14 -12.80 -0.75
N VAL A 194 -2.52 -13.57 0.15
CA VAL A 194 -1.42 -14.48 -0.18
C VAL A 194 -1.93 -15.86 -0.54
N SER A 195 -2.82 -16.41 0.28
CA SER A 195 -3.49 -17.69 -0.01
C SER A 195 -4.84 -17.78 0.69
N ILE A 196 -5.73 -18.59 0.10
CA ILE A 196 -6.99 -19.03 0.69
C ILE A 196 -7.11 -20.53 0.49
N GLU A 197 -7.19 -21.26 1.57
CA GLU A 197 -7.14 -22.72 1.57
C GLU A 197 -8.26 -23.28 2.44
N SER A 198 -8.78 -24.43 2.04
CA SER A 198 -9.74 -25.19 2.83
C SER A 198 -9.20 -26.59 3.04
N THR A 199 -8.85 -26.92 4.28
CA THR A 199 -8.36 -28.25 4.67
C THR A 199 -9.53 -29.16 5.04
N VAL A 200 -9.24 -30.36 5.55
CA VAL A 200 -10.28 -31.26 6.09
C VAL A 200 -10.85 -30.77 7.42
N VAL A 201 -10.13 -29.92 8.14
CA VAL A 201 -10.46 -29.48 9.52
C VAL A 201 -10.91 -28.03 9.58
N ASP A 202 -10.22 -27.17 8.85
CA ASP A 202 -10.38 -25.72 8.92
C ASP A 202 -10.24 -25.04 7.55
N ASP A 203 -10.75 -23.82 7.48
CA ASP A 203 -10.48 -22.86 6.43
C ASP A 203 -9.37 -21.94 6.91
N ARG A 204 -8.47 -21.55 5.99
CA ARG A 204 -7.32 -20.70 6.28
C ARG A 204 -7.19 -19.61 5.24
N ILE A 205 -6.98 -18.37 5.69
CA ILE A 205 -6.65 -17.21 4.85
C ILE A 205 -5.35 -16.60 5.34
N VAL A 206 -4.42 -16.35 4.43
CA VAL A 206 -3.14 -15.67 4.71
C VAL A 206 -3.16 -14.32 4.05
N LEU A 207 -2.93 -13.26 4.83
CA LEU A 207 -2.83 -11.89 4.36
C LEU A 207 -1.47 -11.30 4.69
N GLU A 208 -0.99 -10.42 3.81
CA GLU A 208 0.07 -9.46 4.12
C GLU A 208 -0.52 -8.06 4.20
N ILE A 209 -0.27 -7.39 5.33
CA ILE A 209 -0.85 -6.10 5.68
C ILE A 209 0.27 -5.10 5.82
N ALA A 210 0.26 -4.05 4.99
CA ALA A 210 1.12 -2.89 5.13
C ALA A 210 0.33 -1.76 5.80
N ALA A 211 0.85 -1.23 6.90
CA ALA A 211 0.14 -0.25 7.72
C ALA A 211 1.09 0.78 8.33
N ASN A 212 0.52 1.92 8.71
CA ASN A 212 1.19 2.94 9.50
C ASN A 212 0.45 3.17 10.81
N PHE A 213 1.18 3.57 11.83
CA PHE A 213 0.62 3.99 13.11
C PHE A 213 1.55 4.95 13.85
N THR A 214 0.98 5.68 14.80
CA THR A 214 1.70 6.66 15.62
C THR A 214 1.71 6.20 17.08
N ILE A 215 2.91 6.14 17.67
CA ILE A 215 3.08 5.85 19.10
C ILE A 215 3.29 7.16 19.85
N HIS A 216 2.46 7.39 20.87
CA HIS A 216 2.60 8.48 21.83
C HIS A 216 3.11 7.90 23.15
N PRO A 217 4.32 8.29 23.62
CA PRO A 217 4.85 7.85 24.89
C PRO A 217 4.02 8.40 26.05
N ALA A 218 3.87 7.60 27.12
CA ALA A 218 3.10 7.99 28.31
C ALA A 218 3.72 9.16 29.08
N PHE A 219 5.02 9.38 28.97
CA PHE A 219 5.77 10.44 29.63
C PHE A 219 6.59 11.24 28.65
N HIS A 220 6.45 12.55 28.68
CA HIS A 220 7.27 13.48 27.93
C HIS A 220 8.67 13.53 28.56
N THR A 221 9.66 12.92 27.95
CA THR A 221 11.06 13.25 28.26
C THR A 221 11.38 14.56 27.53
N GLN A 222 11.70 15.60 28.29
CA GLN A 222 11.99 16.96 27.78
C GLN A 222 13.17 17.03 26.77
N GLU A 223 13.91 15.93 26.57
CA GLU A 223 15.14 15.95 25.78
C GLU A 223 14.94 15.77 24.27
N SER A 224 13.83 15.26 23.76
CA SER A 224 13.72 14.92 22.32
C SER A 224 12.85 15.85 21.47
N GLY A 225 12.11 16.77 22.05
CA GLY A 225 11.24 17.72 21.32
C GLY A 225 10.11 17.09 20.50
N LYS A 226 10.13 15.79 20.26
CA LYS A 226 9.07 15.04 19.53
C LYS A 226 8.17 14.34 20.52
N GLN A 227 6.88 14.66 20.46
CA GLN A 227 5.86 14.07 21.34
C GLN A 227 5.36 12.70 20.85
N TYR A 228 5.79 12.23 19.67
CA TYR A 228 5.32 10.98 19.06
C TYR A 228 6.30 10.46 18.02
N THR A 229 6.18 9.16 17.68
CA THR A 229 6.93 8.54 16.59
C THR A 229 5.97 7.78 15.69
N ARG A 230 6.09 7.99 14.37
CA ARG A 230 5.34 7.27 13.34
C ARG A 230 6.14 6.09 12.83
N TYR A 231 5.45 4.98 12.66
CA TYR A 231 6.02 3.74 12.14
C TYR A 231 5.27 3.30 10.90
N GLU A 232 6.01 2.72 9.98
CA GLU A 232 5.50 1.87 8.92
C GLU A 232 5.79 0.42 9.29
N ARG A 233 4.86 -0.48 9.00
CA ARG A 233 4.97 -1.88 9.36
C ARG A 233 4.33 -2.77 8.29
N SER A 234 4.99 -3.89 8.00
CA SER A 234 4.44 -4.96 7.19
C SER A 234 4.29 -6.21 8.05
N GLU A 235 3.15 -6.87 7.96
CA GLU A 235 2.81 -8.03 8.78
C GLU A 235 2.13 -9.10 7.95
N ARG A 236 2.37 -10.35 8.31
CA ARG A 236 1.61 -11.49 7.82
C ARG A 236 0.63 -11.95 8.90
N TRP A 237 -0.66 -11.95 8.56
CA TRP A 237 -1.73 -12.41 9.43
C TRP A 237 -2.33 -13.69 8.86
N ILE A 238 -2.51 -14.72 9.70
CA ILE A 238 -3.07 -16.00 9.31
C ILE A 238 -4.39 -16.19 10.06
N PHE A 239 -5.47 -16.18 9.29
CA PHE A 239 -6.83 -16.38 9.78
C PHE A 239 -7.21 -17.84 9.65
N HIS A 240 -7.90 -18.36 10.67
CA HIS A 240 -8.49 -19.69 10.68
C HIS A 240 -9.97 -19.62 11.02
N ARG A 241 -10.72 -20.60 10.53
CA ARG A 241 -12.12 -20.84 10.85
C ARG A 241 -12.43 -22.32 10.68
N LYS A 242 -13.32 -22.88 11.51
CA LYS A 242 -13.76 -24.27 11.39
C LYS A 242 -14.39 -24.51 10.01
N LYS A 243 -14.00 -25.62 9.39
CA LYS A 243 -14.55 -26.05 8.12
C LYS A 243 -16.06 -26.20 8.15
N GLY A 244 -16.72 -25.80 7.04
CA GLY A 244 -18.15 -25.95 6.84
C GLY A 244 -19.01 -24.86 7.48
N LEU A 245 -18.40 -23.82 8.04
CA LEU A 245 -19.11 -22.63 8.44
C LEU A 245 -19.30 -21.72 7.21
N LEU A 246 -20.48 -21.12 7.12
CA LEU A 246 -20.74 -20.06 6.16
C LEU A 246 -20.37 -18.70 6.76
N SER A 247 -19.88 -17.80 5.92
CA SER A 247 -19.58 -16.42 6.32
C SER A 247 -20.83 -15.71 6.84
N LEU A 248 -20.64 -14.91 7.87
CA LEU A 248 -21.73 -14.16 8.49
C LEU A 248 -22.16 -12.99 7.60
N PRO A 249 -23.41 -12.54 7.72
CA PRO A 249 -23.88 -11.36 6.99
C PRO A 249 -23.21 -10.07 7.48
N PRO A 250 -23.24 -9.01 6.68
CA PRO A 250 -22.52 -7.76 6.96
C PRO A 250 -22.80 -7.17 8.33
N GLU A 251 -24.03 -7.21 8.80
CA GLU A 251 -24.44 -6.67 10.10
C GLU A 251 -23.71 -7.33 11.29
N LYS A 252 -23.24 -8.58 11.08
CA LYS A 252 -22.48 -9.35 12.07
C LYS A 252 -20.97 -9.32 11.83
N MET A 253 -20.51 -9.04 10.61
CA MET A 253 -19.09 -8.98 10.29
C MET A 253 -18.50 -7.58 10.39
N GLN A 254 -19.25 -6.55 10.04
CA GLN A 254 -18.79 -5.15 10.09
C GLN A 254 -18.64 -4.59 11.50
N ALA A 255 -19.17 -5.26 12.50
CA ALA A 255 -18.97 -4.94 13.91
C ALA A 255 -18.21 -6.10 14.57
N LEU A 256 -17.19 -5.80 15.38
CA LEU A 256 -16.59 -6.78 16.29
C LEU A 256 -17.56 -7.02 17.46
N SER A 257 -18.75 -7.50 17.13
CA SER A 257 -19.83 -7.81 18.06
C SER A 257 -19.82 -9.29 18.40
N CYS A 258 -20.57 -9.67 19.43
CA CYS A 258 -20.71 -11.08 19.75
C CYS A 258 -21.30 -11.85 18.56
N PRO A 259 -20.59 -12.86 17.98
CA PRO A 259 -21.08 -13.60 16.83
C PRO A 259 -22.33 -14.44 17.13
N SER A 260 -22.65 -14.65 18.42
CA SER A 260 -23.88 -15.35 18.83
C SER A 260 -25.08 -14.41 18.88
N CYS A 261 -25.03 -13.34 19.68
CA CYS A 261 -26.19 -12.48 19.92
C CYS A 261 -26.14 -11.10 19.24
N GLY A 262 -24.98 -10.69 18.69
CA GLY A 262 -24.81 -9.38 18.05
C GLY A 262 -24.58 -8.21 18.99
N ALA A 263 -24.53 -8.42 20.32
CA ALA A 263 -24.24 -7.35 21.27
C ALA A 263 -22.80 -6.87 21.14
N ASP A 264 -22.51 -5.64 21.57
CA ASP A 264 -21.16 -5.07 21.59
C ASP A 264 -20.16 -6.02 22.26
N ALA A 265 -18.93 -6.03 21.73
CA ALA A 265 -17.88 -6.95 22.13
C ALA A 265 -17.40 -6.68 23.57
N HIS A 266 -18.07 -7.29 24.53
CA HIS A 266 -17.64 -7.38 25.92
C HIS A 266 -17.52 -8.86 26.29
N PHE A 267 -16.28 -9.36 26.35
CA PHE A 267 -15.99 -10.75 26.65
C PHE A 267 -15.14 -10.85 27.92
N THR A 268 -15.36 -11.94 28.67
CA THR A 268 -14.43 -12.34 29.72
C THR A 268 -13.14 -12.89 29.13
N ASP A 269 -12.10 -13.09 29.92
CA ASP A 269 -10.85 -13.72 29.52
C ASP A 269 -11.05 -15.14 28.95
N THR A 270 -12.15 -15.80 29.34
CA THR A 270 -12.55 -17.11 28.81
C THR A 270 -13.34 -17.05 27.51
N GLY A 271 -13.63 -15.85 27.01
CA GLY A 271 -14.41 -15.64 25.79
C GLY A 271 -15.93 -15.71 25.98
N GLU A 272 -16.44 -15.64 27.24
CA GLU A 272 -17.86 -15.56 27.49
C GLU A 272 -18.38 -14.14 27.21
N CYS A 273 -19.46 -14.06 26.43
CA CYS A 273 -20.14 -12.79 26.15
C CYS A 273 -20.87 -12.26 27.37
N ALA A 274 -20.62 -11.01 27.75
CA ALA A 274 -21.28 -10.38 28.90
C ALA A 274 -22.79 -10.23 28.74
N SER A 275 -23.32 -10.25 27.52
CA SER A 275 -24.75 -10.06 27.23
C SER A 275 -25.55 -11.36 27.13
N CYS A 276 -25.05 -12.37 26.45
CA CYS A 276 -25.78 -13.64 26.24
C CYS A 276 -25.17 -14.82 26.96
N HIS A 277 -24.06 -14.64 27.65
CA HIS A 277 -23.34 -15.67 28.41
C HIS A 277 -22.87 -16.87 27.58
N THR A 278 -22.91 -16.75 26.22
CA THR A 278 -22.36 -17.77 25.35
C THR A 278 -20.83 -17.66 25.33
N ILE A 279 -20.14 -18.79 25.58
CA ILE A 279 -18.69 -18.88 25.42
C ILE A 279 -18.40 -18.99 23.91
N ILE A 280 -17.71 -18.00 23.38
CA ILE A 280 -17.33 -17.95 21.98
C ILE A 280 -16.00 -18.66 21.80
N GLN A 281 -16.06 -19.87 21.23
CA GLN A 281 -14.85 -20.60 20.92
C GLN A 281 -14.25 -20.06 19.61
N LYS A 282 -12.94 -19.79 19.63
CA LYS A 282 -12.20 -19.24 18.49
C LYS A 282 -12.40 -20.11 17.24
N GLY A 283 -12.74 -19.48 16.14
CA GLY A 283 -12.98 -20.14 14.86
C GLY A 283 -14.25 -21.00 14.74
N GLN A 284 -15.07 -21.09 15.78
CA GLN A 284 -16.31 -21.91 15.75
C GLN A 284 -17.52 -21.18 15.17
N MET A 285 -17.48 -19.85 15.12
CA MET A 285 -18.58 -19.02 14.60
C MET A 285 -18.11 -17.99 13.61
N GLN A 286 -16.84 -17.57 13.67
CA GLN A 286 -16.26 -16.51 12.87
C GLN A 286 -14.74 -16.75 12.69
N TRP A 287 -14.14 -16.04 11.74
CA TRP A 287 -12.71 -15.99 11.56
C TRP A 287 -11.99 -15.46 12.80
N TYR A 288 -10.83 -16.01 13.11
CA TYR A 288 -9.92 -15.52 14.15
C TYR A 288 -8.47 -15.56 13.64
N VAL A 289 -7.64 -14.68 14.18
CA VAL A 289 -6.21 -14.65 13.88
C VAL A 289 -5.50 -15.70 14.73
N ARG A 290 -4.97 -16.71 14.07
CA ARG A 290 -4.21 -17.79 14.73
C ARG A 290 -2.74 -17.43 14.87
N ASN A 291 -2.17 -16.78 13.85
CA ASN A 291 -0.76 -16.38 13.85
C ASN A 291 -0.62 -14.98 13.27
N ARG A 292 0.35 -14.26 13.80
CA ARG A 292 0.80 -12.97 13.33
C ARG A 292 2.32 -12.92 13.33
N THR A 293 2.92 -12.43 12.25
CA THR A 293 4.36 -12.26 12.12
C THR A 293 4.65 -10.86 11.59
N VAL A 294 5.49 -10.12 12.27
CA VAL A 294 6.03 -8.85 11.77
C VAL A 294 7.10 -9.19 10.75
N LEU A 295 6.91 -8.73 9.51
CA LEU A 295 7.86 -8.91 8.41
C LEU A 295 8.89 -7.79 8.41
N GLU A 296 8.42 -6.54 8.58
CA GLU A 296 9.25 -5.35 8.59
C GLU A 296 8.64 -4.27 9.47
N GLN A 297 9.48 -3.45 10.11
CA GLN A 297 9.05 -2.26 10.85
C GLN A 297 10.13 -1.19 10.79
N ASN A 298 9.74 0.00 10.33
CA ASN A 298 10.63 1.15 10.20
C ASN A 298 9.99 2.40 10.79
N VAL A 299 10.84 3.36 11.17
CA VAL A 299 10.35 4.71 11.46
C VAL A 299 10.00 5.38 10.14
N LEU A 300 8.78 5.90 10.04
CA LEU A 300 8.30 6.54 8.83
C LEU A 300 9.13 7.79 8.49
N ASN A 301 9.74 7.78 7.32
CA ASN A 301 10.54 8.88 6.81
C ASN A 301 9.68 9.84 5.98
N THR A 302 9.38 11.00 6.56
CA THR A 302 8.57 12.02 5.87
C THR A 302 9.26 12.66 4.67
N GLY A 303 10.59 12.60 4.58
CA GLY A 303 11.33 13.11 3.42
C GLY A 303 10.99 12.40 2.12
N ASN A 304 10.56 11.13 2.19
CA ASN A 304 10.14 10.36 1.04
C ASN A 304 8.82 10.85 0.42
N LEU A 305 7.99 11.58 1.17
CA LEU A 305 6.68 12.07 0.70
C LEU A 305 6.78 13.10 -0.42
N ILE A 306 7.90 13.80 -0.52
CA ILE A 306 8.16 14.82 -1.55
C ILE A 306 9.04 14.30 -2.67
N ALA A 307 9.54 13.06 -2.56
CA ALA A 307 10.36 12.45 -3.60
C ALA A 307 9.51 12.13 -4.84
N TYR A 308 10.02 12.49 -6.01
CA TYR A 308 9.38 12.21 -7.28
C TYR A 308 10.04 10.99 -7.95
N ALA A 309 9.27 9.98 -8.29
CA ALA A 309 9.69 8.90 -9.17
C ALA A 309 8.72 8.76 -10.35
N GLU A 310 9.22 8.30 -11.48
CA GLU A 310 8.38 7.93 -12.63
C GLU A 310 7.75 6.57 -12.35
N GLU A 311 6.46 6.44 -12.63
CA GLU A 311 5.77 5.16 -12.55
C GLU A 311 6.13 4.29 -13.76
N GLN A 312 6.56 3.09 -13.46
CA GLN A 312 6.90 2.10 -14.49
C GLN A 312 5.69 1.24 -14.85
N GLY A 313 4.80 1.01 -13.88
CA GLY A 313 3.63 0.15 -14.03
C GLY A 313 2.65 0.63 -15.09
N THR A 314 2.53 1.95 -15.30
CA THR A 314 1.65 2.55 -16.31
C THR A 314 1.87 2.01 -17.74
N ASN A 315 3.08 1.60 -18.06
CA ASN A 315 3.43 1.05 -19.37
C ASN A 315 3.19 -0.47 -19.49
N LEU A 316 2.84 -1.12 -18.40
CA LEU A 316 2.53 -2.56 -18.39
C LEU A 316 1.11 -2.79 -18.91
N ALA A 317 0.88 -3.99 -19.44
CA ALA A 317 -0.47 -4.42 -19.83
C ALA A 317 -1.39 -4.47 -18.60
N SER A 318 -2.68 -4.15 -18.79
CA SER A 318 -3.67 -4.27 -17.73
C SER A 318 -3.84 -5.72 -17.30
N LEU A 319 -3.86 -5.98 -16.00
CA LEU A 319 -4.14 -7.29 -15.41
C LEU A 319 -5.65 -7.51 -15.38
N THR A 320 -6.21 -7.83 -16.53
CA THR A 320 -7.64 -8.05 -16.72
C THR A 320 -8.02 -9.47 -16.31
N SER A 321 -9.16 -9.65 -15.64
CA SER A 321 -9.69 -10.97 -15.32
C SER A 321 -9.79 -11.84 -16.58
N LYS A 322 -9.34 -13.09 -16.47
CA LYS A 322 -9.43 -14.08 -17.55
C LYS A 322 -10.88 -14.42 -17.91
N ASN A 323 -11.80 -14.18 -16.96
CA ASN A 323 -13.20 -14.48 -17.08
C ASN A 323 -14.08 -13.23 -17.30
N LEU A 324 -13.47 -12.06 -17.61
CA LEU A 324 -14.19 -10.79 -17.68
C LEU A 324 -15.47 -10.84 -18.52
N MET A 325 -15.45 -11.54 -19.65
CA MET A 325 -16.63 -11.66 -20.50
C MET A 325 -17.77 -12.41 -19.80
N GLN A 326 -17.47 -13.49 -19.08
CA GLN A 326 -18.44 -14.26 -18.29
C GLN A 326 -18.96 -13.44 -17.11
N GLU A 327 -18.09 -12.65 -16.48
CA GLU A 327 -18.46 -11.74 -15.39
C GLU A 327 -19.43 -10.67 -15.88
N ILE A 328 -19.16 -10.07 -17.05
CA ILE A 328 -20.07 -9.13 -17.70
C ILE A 328 -21.45 -9.76 -17.97
N ILE A 329 -21.48 -10.95 -18.57
CA ILE A 329 -22.74 -11.66 -18.85
C ILE A 329 -23.50 -11.94 -17.56
N ALA A 330 -22.82 -12.39 -16.51
CA ALA A 330 -23.45 -12.64 -15.22
C ALA A 330 -24.03 -11.35 -14.61
N PHE A 331 -23.31 -10.24 -14.72
CA PHE A 331 -23.77 -8.94 -14.25
C PHE A 331 -24.99 -8.44 -15.04
N GLU A 332 -24.97 -8.56 -16.37
CA GLU A 332 -26.13 -8.23 -17.23
C GLU A 332 -27.37 -9.01 -16.83
N GLN A 333 -27.22 -10.33 -16.65
CA GLN A 333 -28.32 -11.20 -16.25
C GLN A 333 -28.87 -10.87 -14.86
N GLN A 334 -28.00 -10.66 -13.89
CA GLN A 334 -28.39 -10.34 -12.52
C GLN A 334 -29.11 -9.00 -12.42
N ARG A 335 -28.67 -8.01 -13.22
CA ARG A 335 -29.19 -6.65 -13.18
C ARG A 335 -30.25 -6.36 -14.25
N ALA A 336 -30.53 -7.29 -15.12
CA ALA A 336 -31.47 -7.16 -16.27
C ALA A 336 -31.17 -5.90 -17.12
N LEU A 337 -29.88 -5.69 -17.48
CA LEU A 337 -29.42 -4.53 -18.22
C LEU A 337 -28.54 -4.94 -19.41
N VAL A 338 -28.21 -3.97 -20.26
CA VAL A 338 -27.24 -4.11 -21.37
C VAL A 338 -25.93 -3.47 -20.94
N TRP A 339 -24.85 -4.24 -20.94
CA TRP A 339 -23.55 -3.79 -20.43
C TRP A 339 -23.01 -2.55 -21.15
N SER A 340 -23.14 -2.47 -22.47
CA SER A 340 -22.61 -1.33 -23.23
C SER A 340 -23.17 0.01 -22.74
N ASP A 341 -24.47 0.06 -22.47
CA ASP A 341 -25.18 1.26 -22.05
C ASP A 341 -24.88 1.58 -20.57
N TYR A 342 -24.91 0.50 -19.76
CA TYR A 342 -24.55 0.60 -18.35
C TYR A 342 -23.12 1.09 -18.16
N TRP A 343 -22.15 0.52 -18.90
CA TRP A 343 -20.75 0.88 -18.82
C TRP A 343 -20.51 2.37 -19.14
N GLN A 344 -21.16 2.91 -20.15
CA GLN A 344 -21.03 4.34 -20.46
C GLN A 344 -21.53 5.21 -19.31
N THR A 345 -22.68 4.87 -18.73
CA THR A 345 -23.24 5.57 -17.58
C THR A 345 -22.35 5.45 -16.36
N PHE A 346 -21.91 4.23 -16.01
CA PHE A 346 -21.02 3.97 -14.87
C PHE A 346 -19.69 4.72 -15.02
N LYS A 347 -19.07 4.65 -16.19
CA LYS A 347 -17.82 5.34 -16.48
C LYS A 347 -17.95 6.85 -16.29
N GLN A 348 -19.02 7.46 -16.79
CA GLN A 348 -19.21 8.91 -16.71
C GLN A 348 -19.71 9.38 -15.34
N GLN A 349 -20.74 8.76 -14.81
CA GLN A 349 -21.41 9.22 -13.59
C GLN A 349 -20.69 8.80 -12.32
N ILE A 350 -20.01 7.65 -12.33
CA ILE A 350 -19.30 7.14 -11.15
C ILE A 350 -17.80 7.37 -11.30
N VAL A 351 -17.14 6.69 -12.24
CA VAL A 351 -15.67 6.67 -12.27
C VAL A 351 -15.08 8.06 -12.49
N GLN A 352 -15.51 8.78 -13.53
CA GLN A 352 -14.97 10.10 -13.85
C GLN A 352 -15.27 11.14 -12.77
N ASN A 353 -16.51 11.16 -12.26
CA ASN A 353 -16.90 12.11 -11.21
C ASN A 353 -16.14 11.86 -9.91
N TYR A 354 -16.05 10.59 -9.48
CA TYR A 354 -15.27 10.25 -8.27
C TYR A 354 -13.80 10.61 -8.43
N PHE A 355 -13.22 10.33 -9.60
CA PHE A 355 -11.83 10.66 -9.88
C PHE A 355 -11.54 12.15 -9.76
N LEU A 356 -12.38 12.99 -10.35
CA LEU A 356 -12.22 14.45 -10.30
C LEU A 356 -12.43 15.01 -8.89
N GLU A 357 -13.51 14.59 -8.21
CA GLU A 357 -13.84 15.08 -6.87
C GLU A 357 -12.79 14.67 -5.83
N LEU A 358 -12.30 13.42 -5.90
CA LEU A 358 -11.30 12.95 -4.97
C LEU A 358 -9.96 13.66 -5.13
N ASN A 359 -9.50 13.86 -6.37
CA ASN A 359 -8.27 14.61 -6.63
C ASN A 359 -8.40 16.10 -6.26
N ALA A 360 -9.57 16.68 -6.45
CA ALA A 360 -9.86 18.05 -5.99
C ALA A 360 -9.86 18.14 -4.45
N ALA A 361 -10.47 17.16 -3.77
CA ALA A 361 -10.48 17.10 -2.31
C ALA A 361 -9.06 16.92 -1.73
N TRP A 362 -8.22 16.10 -2.37
CA TRP A 362 -6.82 15.95 -2.02
C TRP A 362 -6.05 17.27 -2.15
N THR A 363 -6.08 17.89 -3.32
CA THR A 363 -5.39 19.15 -3.61
C THR A 363 -5.83 20.30 -2.69
N ASN A 364 -7.11 20.31 -2.31
CA ASN A 364 -7.68 21.34 -1.43
C ASN A 364 -7.61 20.97 0.07
N HIS A 365 -7.05 19.81 0.40
CA HIS A 365 -6.99 19.29 1.77
C HIS A 365 -8.37 19.18 2.46
N ASP A 366 -9.41 18.80 1.71
CA ASP A 366 -10.80 18.74 2.18
C ASP A 366 -11.46 17.40 1.82
N LEU A 367 -11.05 16.34 2.51
CA LEU A 367 -11.64 14.99 2.34
C LEU A 367 -13.09 14.90 2.84
N GLY A 368 -13.54 15.85 3.65
CA GLY A 368 -14.91 15.87 4.14
C GLY A 368 -15.94 15.93 3.01
N LYS A 369 -15.62 16.64 1.93
CA LYS A 369 -16.49 16.74 0.75
C LYS A 369 -16.75 15.42 0.05
N VAL A 370 -15.82 14.50 0.10
CA VAL A 370 -15.89 13.21 -0.60
C VAL A 370 -16.11 12.03 0.33
N ARG A 371 -16.40 12.29 1.63
CA ARG A 371 -16.53 11.28 2.65
C ARG A 371 -17.57 10.20 2.31
N HIS A 372 -18.65 10.59 1.67
CA HIS A 372 -19.74 9.72 1.23
C HIS A 372 -19.44 8.89 -0.03
N LEU A 373 -18.32 9.18 -0.71
CA LEU A 373 -17.91 8.49 -1.93
C LEU A 373 -16.92 7.36 -1.68
N ILE A 374 -16.28 7.34 -0.49
CA ILE A 374 -15.16 6.44 -0.19
C ILE A 374 -15.41 5.60 1.06
N SER A 375 -14.82 4.41 1.08
CA SER A 375 -14.85 3.52 2.25
C SER A 375 -14.13 4.13 3.46
N ASP A 376 -14.41 3.62 4.65
CA ASP A 376 -13.75 4.05 5.89
C ASP A 376 -12.23 3.85 5.78
N ARG A 377 -11.78 2.69 5.28
CA ARG A 377 -10.36 2.38 5.11
C ARG A 377 -9.65 3.39 4.21
N LEU A 378 -10.25 3.71 3.08
CA LEU A 378 -9.67 4.65 2.13
C LEU A 378 -9.66 6.07 2.69
N TYR A 379 -10.70 6.45 3.44
CA TYR A 379 -10.75 7.73 4.13
C TYR A 379 -9.67 7.85 5.20
N ASP A 380 -9.50 6.84 6.04
CA ASP A 380 -8.52 6.84 7.14
C ASP A 380 -7.10 6.95 6.58
N ALA A 381 -6.76 6.15 5.54
CA ALA A 381 -5.47 6.20 4.89
C ALA A 381 -5.16 7.58 4.29
N ASN A 382 -6.10 8.16 3.55
CA ASN A 382 -5.90 9.48 2.94
C ASN A 382 -5.87 10.61 3.98
N SER A 383 -6.65 10.51 5.05
CA SER A 383 -6.64 11.46 6.17
C SER A 383 -5.28 11.48 6.87
N PHE A 384 -4.68 10.31 7.08
CA PHE A 384 -3.34 10.18 7.64
C PHE A 384 -2.30 10.92 6.79
N TRP A 385 -2.23 10.61 5.49
CA TRP A 385 -1.29 11.25 4.59
C TRP A 385 -1.52 12.75 4.47
N MET A 386 -2.78 13.17 4.34
CA MET A 386 -3.13 14.59 4.29
C MET A 386 -2.72 15.33 5.57
N SER A 387 -2.88 14.70 6.75
CA SER A 387 -2.45 15.29 8.01
C SER A 387 -0.95 15.52 8.04
N MET A 388 -0.17 14.60 7.46
CA MET A 388 1.28 14.73 7.36
C MET A 388 1.70 15.88 6.44
N TYR A 389 1.05 16.06 5.30
CA TYR A 389 1.28 17.22 4.44
C TYR A 389 0.99 18.52 5.17
N LYS A 390 -0.16 18.61 5.83
CA LYS A 390 -0.56 19.79 6.63
C LYS A 390 0.45 20.12 7.74
N GLN A 391 0.90 19.11 8.50
CA GLN A 391 1.85 19.29 9.60
C GLN A 391 3.22 19.79 9.13
N ASN A 392 3.64 19.40 7.92
CA ASN A 392 4.89 19.86 7.33
C ASN A 392 4.74 21.19 6.55
N GLY A 393 3.53 21.73 6.46
CA GLY A 393 3.25 22.94 5.68
C GLY A 393 3.38 22.73 4.17
N TRP A 394 3.16 21.49 3.72
CA TRP A 394 3.25 21.11 2.32
C TRP A 394 1.87 21.03 1.68
N ASN A 395 1.84 21.30 0.38
CA ASN A 395 0.66 21.13 -0.45
C ASN A 395 1.03 20.37 -1.74
N ASN A 396 0.48 19.18 -1.92
CA ASN A 396 0.61 18.45 -3.17
C ASN A 396 -0.49 18.92 -4.14
N ARG A 397 -0.06 19.32 -5.33
CA ARG A 397 -0.90 19.86 -6.39
C ARG A 397 -0.94 18.90 -7.57
N LEU A 398 -2.13 18.70 -8.10
CA LEU A 398 -2.41 17.91 -9.28
C LEU A 398 -3.09 18.83 -10.32
N ASP A 399 -2.28 19.66 -10.97
CA ASP A 399 -2.80 20.67 -11.91
C ASP A 399 -3.01 20.06 -13.31
N ASP A 400 -4.01 20.56 -14.04
CA ASP A 400 -4.38 20.12 -15.40
C ASP A 400 -4.57 18.58 -15.49
N LEU A 401 -5.37 18.08 -14.56
CA LEU A 401 -5.69 16.65 -14.45
C LEU A 401 -6.54 16.21 -15.66
N ASN A 402 -6.08 15.18 -16.36
CA ASN A 402 -6.74 14.64 -17.54
C ASN A 402 -6.82 13.12 -17.49
N ILE A 403 -8.03 12.58 -17.65
CA ILE A 403 -8.26 11.14 -17.82
C ILE A 403 -8.01 10.81 -19.30
N GLN A 404 -7.10 9.88 -19.56
CA GLN A 404 -6.73 9.43 -20.90
C GLN A 404 -7.55 8.22 -21.34
N ASP A 405 -7.74 7.24 -20.43
CA ASP A 405 -8.51 6.04 -20.67
C ASP A 405 -9.06 5.45 -19.36
N ILE A 406 -10.14 4.70 -19.46
CA ILE A 406 -10.73 3.92 -18.36
C ILE A 406 -11.10 2.54 -18.91
N GLN A 407 -10.49 1.51 -18.37
CA GLN A 407 -10.69 0.11 -18.75
C GLN A 407 -11.38 -0.66 -17.64
N VAL A 408 -12.40 -1.47 -17.95
CA VAL A 408 -12.94 -2.43 -17.00
C VAL A 408 -11.97 -3.61 -16.87
N ILE A 409 -11.69 -4.00 -15.65
CA ILE A 409 -10.67 -5.00 -15.31
C ILE A 409 -11.30 -6.29 -14.79
N LYS A 410 -12.26 -6.16 -13.88
CA LYS A 410 -12.88 -7.28 -13.18
C LYS A 410 -14.26 -6.88 -12.68
N ILE A 411 -15.21 -7.81 -12.70
CA ILE A 411 -16.52 -7.67 -12.06
C ILE A 411 -16.71 -8.86 -11.14
N GLU A 412 -16.99 -8.61 -9.88
CA GLU A 412 -17.29 -9.66 -8.92
C GLU A 412 -18.70 -9.50 -8.37
N LEU A 413 -19.40 -10.62 -8.32
CA LEU A 413 -20.72 -10.75 -7.73
C LEU A 413 -20.63 -11.77 -6.60
N ASP A 414 -21.01 -11.39 -5.40
CA ASP A 414 -21.15 -12.31 -4.29
C ASP A 414 -22.52 -12.15 -3.61
N SER A 415 -22.76 -12.87 -2.52
CA SER A 415 -24.05 -12.85 -1.83
C SER A 415 -24.41 -11.51 -1.22
N TYR A 416 -23.45 -10.64 -1.01
CA TYR A 416 -23.64 -9.38 -0.28
C TYR A 416 -23.23 -8.15 -1.06
N TYR A 417 -22.28 -8.29 -2.00
CA TYR A 417 -21.72 -7.16 -2.75
C TYR A 417 -21.61 -7.47 -4.24
N GLU A 418 -21.71 -6.43 -5.01
CA GLU A 418 -21.22 -6.38 -6.39
C GLU A 418 -20.10 -5.38 -6.46
N SER A 419 -19.03 -5.70 -7.19
CA SER A 419 -17.89 -4.80 -7.37
C SER A 419 -17.44 -4.73 -8.82
N ILE A 420 -16.94 -3.56 -9.21
CA ILE A 420 -16.35 -3.29 -10.51
C ILE A 420 -14.96 -2.67 -10.27
N THR A 421 -13.94 -3.36 -10.75
CA THR A 421 -12.58 -2.82 -10.77
C THR A 421 -12.29 -2.24 -12.14
N VAL A 422 -11.80 -1.03 -12.17
CA VAL A 422 -11.38 -0.32 -13.38
C VAL A 422 -9.91 0.07 -13.27
N ARG A 423 -9.21 0.17 -14.40
CA ARG A 423 -7.91 0.83 -14.49
C ARG A 423 -8.09 2.19 -15.14
N ILE A 424 -7.66 3.23 -14.47
CA ILE A 424 -7.75 4.62 -14.92
C ILE A 424 -6.36 5.06 -15.35
N PHE A 425 -6.22 5.48 -16.59
CA PHE A 425 -5.02 6.12 -17.10
C PHE A 425 -5.22 7.63 -17.08
N ALA A 426 -4.32 8.33 -16.43
CA ALA A 426 -4.43 9.78 -16.24
C ALA A 426 -3.09 10.50 -16.41
N SER A 427 -3.16 11.80 -16.55
CA SER A 427 -1.97 12.65 -16.55
C SER A 427 -2.26 14.00 -15.88
N CYS A 428 -1.26 14.57 -15.23
CA CYS A 428 -1.33 15.87 -14.59
C CYS A 428 0.07 16.50 -14.45
N PHE A 429 0.14 17.74 -14.02
CA PHE A 429 1.34 18.32 -13.42
C PHE A 429 1.30 18.03 -11.93
N ASP A 430 2.09 17.06 -11.48
CA ASP A 430 2.17 16.61 -10.09
C ASP A 430 3.40 17.24 -9.43
N TYR A 431 3.17 18.02 -8.39
CA TYR A 431 4.24 18.66 -7.63
C TYR A 431 3.81 18.97 -6.20
N THR A 432 4.78 19.00 -5.30
CA THR A 432 4.59 19.42 -3.91
C THR A 432 5.29 20.76 -3.69
N GLU A 433 4.58 21.72 -3.11
CA GLU A 433 5.09 23.03 -2.75
C GLU A 433 4.95 23.30 -1.24
N ASP A 434 5.82 24.17 -0.72
CA ASP A 434 5.71 24.69 0.64
C ASP A 434 4.75 25.90 0.71
N GLN A 435 4.60 26.49 1.91
CA GLN A 435 3.74 27.66 2.14
C GLN A 435 4.21 28.92 1.40
N GLN A 436 5.46 28.96 0.94
CA GLN A 436 6.03 30.04 0.13
C GLN A 436 5.97 29.73 -1.38
N HIS A 437 5.23 28.69 -1.77
CA HIS A 437 5.10 28.20 -3.15
C HIS A 437 6.40 27.73 -3.81
N LYS A 438 7.42 27.42 -3.00
CA LYS A 438 8.64 26.79 -3.48
C LYS A 438 8.37 25.33 -3.74
N ILE A 439 8.74 24.84 -4.93
CA ILE A 439 8.61 23.43 -5.29
C ILE A 439 9.63 22.62 -4.50
N LEU A 440 9.15 21.62 -3.78
CA LEU A 440 9.93 20.67 -2.99
C LEU A 440 10.17 19.38 -3.78
N GLY A 441 9.22 18.95 -4.60
CA GLY A 441 9.31 17.76 -5.44
C GLY A 441 8.32 17.82 -6.59
N GLY A 442 8.51 16.99 -7.62
CA GLY A 442 7.67 16.99 -8.81
C GLY A 442 7.95 18.16 -9.77
N SER A 443 7.00 18.49 -10.67
CA SER A 443 7.22 19.51 -11.69
C SER A 443 5.93 20.19 -12.14
N LYS A 444 5.95 21.53 -12.22
CA LYS A 444 4.88 22.34 -12.87
C LYS A 444 4.98 22.34 -14.41
N GLN A 445 6.05 21.80 -14.98
CA GLN A 445 6.32 21.87 -16.43
C GLN A 445 6.38 20.48 -17.09
N LYS A 446 6.75 19.44 -16.35
CA LYS A 446 6.77 18.07 -16.83
C LYS A 446 5.48 17.38 -16.45
N ARG A 447 4.69 16.97 -17.44
CA ARG A 447 3.47 16.18 -17.22
C ARG A 447 3.84 14.77 -16.79
N ARG A 448 3.20 14.29 -15.75
CA ARG A 448 3.28 12.92 -15.27
C ARG A 448 2.13 12.11 -15.86
N ASN A 449 2.44 10.96 -16.46
CA ASN A 449 1.45 9.94 -16.81
C ASN A 449 1.47 8.87 -15.74
N TYR A 450 0.29 8.38 -15.37
CA TYR A 450 0.14 7.34 -14.37
C TYR A 450 -1.15 6.55 -14.58
N SER A 451 -1.24 5.37 -13.98
CA SER A 451 -2.48 4.63 -13.91
C SER A 451 -2.69 4.02 -12.53
N GLU A 452 -3.94 3.72 -12.22
CA GLU A 452 -4.37 3.15 -10.94
C GLU A 452 -5.53 2.20 -11.16
N TYR A 453 -5.59 1.15 -10.33
CA TYR A 453 -6.74 0.27 -10.26
C TYR A 453 -7.67 0.73 -9.15
N TRP A 454 -8.92 1.06 -9.53
CA TRP A 454 -9.96 1.52 -8.64
C TRP A 454 -11.07 0.49 -8.53
N THR A 455 -11.33 -0.01 -7.33
CA THR A 455 -12.41 -0.96 -7.06
C THR A 455 -13.58 -0.24 -6.41
N PHE A 456 -14.69 -0.20 -7.12
CA PHE A 456 -15.98 0.28 -6.62
C PHE A 456 -16.79 -0.90 -6.13
N ALA A 457 -17.51 -0.71 -5.03
CA ALA A 457 -18.40 -1.73 -4.48
C ALA A 457 -19.72 -1.13 -4.02
N ARG A 458 -20.80 -1.91 -4.12
CA ARG A 458 -22.07 -1.63 -3.47
C ARG A 458 -22.74 -2.93 -3.02
N ARG A 459 -23.73 -2.81 -2.16
CA ARG A 459 -24.54 -3.95 -1.70
C ARG A 459 -25.31 -4.56 -2.87
N ALA A 460 -25.32 -5.89 -2.91
CA ALA A 460 -26.14 -6.62 -3.88
C ALA A 460 -27.62 -6.27 -3.71
N GLY A 461 -28.34 -6.11 -4.82
CA GLY A 461 -29.77 -5.80 -4.82
C GLY A 461 -30.12 -4.32 -4.63
N VAL A 462 -29.14 -3.40 -4.61
CA VAL A 462 -29.42 -1.96 -4.66
C VAL A 462 -30.05 -1.60 -6.02
N GLU A 463 -31.31 -1.15 -6.02
CA GLU A 463 -32.07 -0.87 -7.23
C GLU A 463 -31.87 0.54 -7.80
N LYS A 464 -31.23 1.45 -7.05
CA LYS A 464 -31.03 2.84 -7.49
C LYS A 464 -30.17 2.90 -8.75
N SER A 465 -30.71 3.60 -9.75
CA SER A 465 -30.01 3.84 -11.01
C SER A 465 -28.84 4.82 -10.81
N GLU A 466 -27.72 4.56 -11.47
CA GLU A 466 -26.56 5.45 -11.52
C GLU A 466 -26.91 6.84 -12.04
N SER A 467 -27.91 6.95 -12.92
CA SER A 467 -28.40 8.24 -13.43
C SER A 467 -29.08 9.12 -12.37
N SER A 468 -29.53 8.53 -11.25
CA SER A 468 -30.08 9.26 -10.10
C SER A 468 -29.03 9.65 -9.05
N PHE A 469 -27.77 9.28 -9.28
CA PHE A 469 -26.68 9.56 -8.35
C PHE A 469 -26.38 11.06 -8.29
N SER A 470 -26.23 11.59 -7.08
CA SER A 470 -25.85 12.96 -6.83
C SER A 470 -24.60 13.00 -5.94
N LEU A 471 -23.55 13.66 -6.41
CA LEU A 471 -22.32 13.88 -5.64
C LEU A 471 -22.54 14.74 -4.38
N ASN A 472 -23.60 15.56 -4.36
CA ASN A 472 -23.80 16.56 -3.33
C ASN A 472 -24.90 16.20 -2.32
N ASN A 473 -25.48 15.01 -2.44
CA ASN A 473 -26.62 14.61 -1.61
C ASN A 473 -26.43 13.24 -0.99
N CYS A 474 -27.01 13.06 0.20
CA CYS A 474 -27.11 11.75 0.82
C CYS A 474 -27.86 10.78 -0.10
N PRO A 475 -27.25 9.63 -0.46
CA PRO A 475 -27.90 8.69 -1.37
C PRO A 475 -29.15 8.04 -0.76
N GLN A 476 -29.33 8.07 0.56
CA GLN A 476 -30.51 7.54 1.24
C GLN A 476 -31.67 8.53 1.30
N CYS A 477 -31.45 9.75 1.81
CA CYS A 477 -32.54 10.69 2.10
C CYS A 477 -32.53 11.97 1.26
N GLY A 478 -31.48 12.20 0.43
CA GLY A 478 -31.37 13.39 -0.41
C GLY A 478 -30.87 14.65 0.31
N ALA A 479 -30.59 14.60 1.62
CA ALA A 479 -30.02 15.73 2.34
C ALA A 479 -28.61 16.08 1.83
N ALA A 480 -28.17 17.33 2.02
CA ALA A 480 -26.86 17.78 1.55
C ALA A 480 -25.71 16.94 2.14
N ALA A 481 -24.74 16.57 1.31
CA ALA A 481 -23.63 15.67 1.67
C ALA A 481 -22.63 16.30 2.65
N ASP A 482 -22.60 17.64 2.76
CA ASP A 482 -21.77 18.38 3.71
C ASP A 482 -22.12 18.12 5.19
N LYS A 483 -23.23 17.44 5.45
CA LYS A 483 -23.74 17.07 6.78
C LYS A 483 -23.45 15.62 7.18
N MET A 484 -22.40 15.00 6.64
CA MET A 484 -22.10 13.60 6.93
C MET A 484 -20.98 13.38 7.97
N GLY A 485 -20.22 14.42 8.29
CA GLY A 485 -19.10 14.32 9.22
C GLY A 485 -18.05 13.28 8.82
N GLN A 486 -17.05 13.06 9.67
CA GLN A 486 -15.95 12.09 9.41
C GLN A 486 -16.41 10.63 9.46
N SER A 487 -17.47 10.33 10.20
CA SER A 487 -18.01 8.98 10.35
C SER A 487 -18.79 8.47 9.15
N ALA A 488 -19.03 9.32 8.13
CA ALA A 488 -19.95 9.05 7.02
C ALA A 488 -21.38 8.70 7.46
N ILE A 489 -21.82 9.19 8.60
CA ILE A 489 -23.19 9.05 9.08
C ILE A 489 -23.94 10.32 8.73
N CYS A 490 -25.04 10.18 8.01
CA CYS A 490 -25.90 11.29 7.65
C CYS A 490 -26.60 11.85 8.90
N GLU A 491 -26.44 13.14 9.22
CA GLU A 491 -27.06 13.78 10.38
C GLU A 491 -28.59 13.80 10.31
N TYR A 492 -29.17 13.69 9.10
CA TYR A 492 -30.63 13.72 8.91
C TYR A 492 -31.31 12.35 9.06
N CYS A 493 -30.73 11.31 8.45
CA CYS A 493 -31.38 9.99 8.44
C CYS A 493 -30.65 8.95 9.29
N GLY A 494 -29.48 9.27 9.84
CA GLY A 494 -28.67 8.38 10.67
C GLY A 494 -28.00 7.23 9.92
N SER A 495 -28.16 7.15 8.58
CA SER A 495 -27.60 6.06 7.77
C SER A 495 -26.11 6.25 7.58
N LYS A 496 -25.34 5.16 7.71
CA LYS A 496 -23.92 5.13 7.35
C LYS A 496 -23.80 4.90 5.85
N ILE A 497 -23.19 5.85 5.15
CA ILE A 497 -23.19 5.89 3.68
C ILE A 497 -21.98 5.18 3.07
N SER A 498 -20.87 5.07 3.78
CA SER A 498 -19.61 4.48 3.30
C SER A 498 -19.62 2.96 3.14
N THR A 499 -20.75 2.30 3.37
CA THR A 499 -20.90 0.83 3.34
C THR A 499 -21.29 0.26 1.98
N GLY A 500 -21.60 1.12 1.00
CA GLY A 500 -22.13 0.69 -0.30
C GLY A 500 -23.60 0.29 -0.27
N GLU A 501 -24.30 0.46 0.84
CA GLU A 501 -25.71 0.06 1.01
C GLU A 501 -26.68 0.87 0.15
N PHE A 502 -26.32 2.10 -0.19
CA PHE A 502 -27.23 3.03 -0.87
C PHE A 502 -26.75 3.45 -2.27
N SER A 503 -25.46 3.31 -2.55
CA SER A 503 -24.84 3.69 -3.82
C SER A 503 -23.47 3.04 -3.95
N TRP A 504 -22.83 3.20 -5.11
CA TRP A 504 -21.45 2.85 -5.29
C TRP A 504 -20.54 3.65 -4.33
N VAL A 505 -19.58 2.95 -3.75
CA VAL A 505 -18.53 3.51 -2.91
C VAL A 505 -17.19 3.08 -3.49
N LEU A 506 -16.24 3.99 -3.59
CA LEU A 506 -14.88 3.64 -3.93
C LEU A 506 -14.24 2.95 -2.73
N PHE A 507 -13.99 1.67 -2.90
CA PHE A 507 -13.61 0.78 -1.83
C PHE A 507 -12.10 0.69 -1.68
N LEU A 508 -11.39 0.65 -2.81
CA LEU A 508 -9.95 0.45 -2.87
C LEU A 508 -9.34 1.21 -4.05
N ILE A 509 -8.16 1.77 -3.84
CA ILE A 509 -7.26 2.24 -4.88
C ILE A 509 -5.97 1.45 -4.74
N THR A 510 -5.51 0.82 -5.83
CA THR A 510 -4.29 0.05 -5.87
C THR A 510 -3.38 0.60 -6.96
N GLN A 511 -2.12 0.83 -6.61
CA GLN A 511 -1.10 1.23 -7.58
C GLN A 511 -0.80 0.07 -8.53
N ASP A 512 -0.33 0.38 -9.74
CA ASP A 512 -0.02 -0.62 -10.76
C ASP A 512 0.93 -1.72 -10.25
N GLU A 513 1.93 -1.33 -9.48
CA GLU A 513 2.96 -2.24 -8.95
C GLU A 513 2.43 -3.20 -7.89
N ASN A 514 1.30 -2.87 -7.28
CA ASN A 514 0.70 -3.63 -6.17
C ASN A 514 -0.57 -4.39 -6.57
N TYR A 515 -1.10 -4.12 -7.76
CA TYR A 515 -2.30 -4.83 -8.21
C TYR A 515 -1.93 -6.23 -8.69
N GLN A 516 -2.65 -7.24 -8.19
CA GLN A 516 -2.35 -8.65 -8.43
C GLN A 516 -3.45 -9.39 -9.24
N GLY A 517 -4.53 -8.69 -9.63
CA GLY A 517 -5.65 -9.27 -10.38
C GLY A 517 -6.91 -9.53 -9.57
#